data_08ab0a820550c70507ddc63aa7e125ae
#
_entry.id   08ab0a820550c70507ddc63aa7e125ae
#
_cell.length_a   1.000
_cell.length_b   1.000
_cell.length_c   1.000
_cell.angle_alpha   90.00
_cell.angle_beta   90.00
_cell.angle_gamma   90.00
#
_symmetry.space_group_name_H-M   'P 1'
#
loop_
_entity.id
_entity.type
_entity.pdbx_description
1 polymer ?
#
loop_
_entity_poly.entity_id
_entity_poly.type
_entity_poly.pdbx_seq_one_letter_code
_entity_poly.pdbx_strand_id
1 'polypeptide(L)'
;EGPFKRLILRGATLIDGTGAPAVGPIDIIVAGNRIVDIKSVGYPGVPIDAEKRPKAEAGDKELDLSGMFVMPGFVDMHGHIGGISQRTPAEYVFKLWMGHGITTIRDPGSGNGLEWTLAHKAKSAKNEITAPRIKTYVTFGQGHDRPIATPAEARAWVAQVAKQGADGLKIFSVSPQIMAAILDEAKKQNIRTASHHPQLSVARVNALTTARWGLTTMEHWYGLPEALFTDRSIQDYSLDFNYNDEQHRFGQAGRLWKQAAKPYSEHWYKVMDELIRLDFTIDPTMVTYEGSRDFHRVRRLEWHEEYTLPSLWEFYKPNRVSHGSYWFYWTTEDEIAWKENFRLWMAFLNEYKNRGGRVTIGSDSGFIYNLYGF
;
A
#
# COMPACT_ATOMS: atom_id res chain seq x y z
N GLU A 1 20.50 3.95 21.57
CA GLU A 1 19.24 4.37 20.94
C GLU A 1 19.07 5.88 21.08
N GLY A 2 18.46 6.53 20.03
CA GLY A 2 18.14 7.95 20.08
C GLY A 2 17.00 8.31 21.03
N PRO A 3 16.52 9.56 20.98
CA PRO A 3 16.97 10.57 20.02
C PRO A 3 18.35 11.17 20.35
N PHE A 4 19.16 11.43 19.32
CA PHE A 4 20.41 12.15 19.45
C PHE A 4 20.21 13.64 19.10
N LYS A 5 20.94 14.53 19.76
CA LYS A 5 20.93 15.94 19.40
C LYS A 5 21.43 16.12 17.96
N ARG A 6 22.54 15.46 17.65
CA ARG A 6 23.12 15.40 16.31
C ARG A 6 23.69 13.99 16.03
N LEU A 7 23.39 13.45 14.86
CA LEU A 7 23.90 12.17 14.38
C LEU A 7 24.68 12.41 13.10
N ILE A 8 25.89 11.87 13.05
CA ILE A 8 26.76 11.96 11.87
C ILE A 8 26.95 10.54 11.31
N LEU A 9 26.52 10.34 10.07
CA LEU A 9 26.69 9.11 9.32
C LEU A 9 27.93 9.27 8.45
N ARG A 10 28.96 8.44 8.67
CA ARG A 10 30.31 8.62 8.13
C ARG A 10 30.59 7.69 6.95
N GLY A 11 30.98 8.26 5.80
CA GLY A 11 31.60 7.52 4.71
C GLY A 11 30.65 6.64 3.88
N ALA A 12 29.33 6.89 3.95
CA ALA A 12 28.32 6.13 3.25
C ALA A 12 28.32 6.37 1.73
N THR A 13 27.69 5.47 0.99
CA THR A 13 27.24 5.70 -0.38
C THR A 13 25.75 6.08 -0.36
N LEU A 14 25.41 7.26 -0.89
CA LEU A 14 24.02 7.77 -0.91
C LEU A 14 23.29 7.33 -2.17
N ILE A 15 22.09 6.79 -1.98
CA ILE A 15 21.06 6.63 -3.01
C ILE A 15 19.93 7.59 -2.62
N ASP A 16 19.81 8.73 -3.30
CA ASP A 16 18.94 9.83 -2.86
C ASP A 16 17.45 9.67 -3.24
N GLY A 17 17.11 8.63 -4.00
CA GLY A 17 15.74 8.36 -4.45
C GLY A 17 15.27 9.20 -5.65
N THR A 18 16.13 10.04 -6.24
CA THR A 18 15.79 10.85 -7.44
C THR A 18 15.92 10.07 -8.74
N GLY A 19 16.52 8.87 -8.71
CA GLY A 19 16.89 8.10 -9.89
C GLY A 19 18.29 8.43 -10.41
N ALA A 20 19.01 9.37 -9.77
CA ALA A 20 20.40 9.65 -10.06
C ALA A 20 21.31 8.48 -9.62
N PRO A 21 22.50 8.31 -10.21
CA PRO A 21 23.49 7.34 -9.75
C PRO A 21 23.86 7.56 -8.29
N ALA A 22 24.18 6.45 -7.59
CA ALA A 22 24.66 6.51 -6.21
C ALA A 22 25.94 7.32 -6.09
N VAL A 23 26.08 8.10 -5.02
CA VAL A 23 27.22 9.01 -4.77
C VAL A 23 27.87 8.69 -3.42
N GLY A 24 29.19 8.55 -3.41
CA GLY A 24 29.95 8.32 -2.17
C GLY A 24 31.46 8.40 -2.40
N PRO A 25 32.28 8.41 -1.32
CA PRO A 25 31.84 8.47 0.09
C PRO A 25 31.30 9.84 0.49
N ILE A 26 30.25 9.83 1.31
CA ILE A 26 29.64 11.02 1.87
C ILE A 26 29.51 10.94 3.38
N ASP A 27 29.49 12.10 4.05
CA ASP A 27 29.04 12.23 5.44
C ASP A 27 27.68 12.93 5.46
N ILE A 28 26.72 12.38 6.22
CA ILE A 28 25.38 12.97 6.40
C ILE A 28 25.23 13.42 7.84
N ILE A 29 24.80 14.66 8.05
CA ILE A 29 24.53 15.20 9.36
C ILE A 29 23.01 15.31 9.56
N VAL A 30 22.52 14.68 10.62
CA VAL A 30 21.14 14.76 11.07
C VAL A 30 21.12 15.51 12.39
N ALA A 31 20.33 16.59 12.49
CA ALA A 31 20.07 17.30 13.74
C ALA A 31 18.58 17.22 14.08
N GLY A 32 18.29 16.70 15.27
CA GLY A 32 16.93 16.36 15.63
C GLY A 32 16.32 15.35 14.64
N ASN A 33 15.32 15.79 13.88
CA ASN A 33 14.64 14.95 12.86
C ASN A 33 14.87 15.44 11.40
N ARG A 34 15.95 16.21 11.17
CA ARG A 34 16.25 16.78 9.85
C ARG A 34 17.66 16.46 9.41
N ILE A 35 17.82 16.10 8.15
CA ILE A 35 19.11 16.12 7.47
C ILE A 35 19.47 17.59 7.27
N VAL A 36 20.58 18.03 7.88
CA VAL A 36 21.02 19.43 7.84
C VAL A 36 22.20 19.66 6.93
N ASP A 37 22.97 18.60 6.63
CA ASP A 37 24.09 18.69 5.69
C ASP A 37 24.38 17.32 5.06
N ILE A 38 24.85 17.33 3.80
CA ILE A 38 25.34 16.16 3.06
C ILE A 38 26.65 16.58 2.40
N LYS A 39 27.75 16.00 2.83
CA LYS A 39 29.08 16.36 2.36
C LYS A 39 29.78 15.23 1.61
N SER A 40 30.22 15.48 0.38
CA SER A 40 31.19 14.61 -0.26
C SER A 40 32.57 14.76 0.44
N VAL A 41 33.13 13.65 0.85
CA VAL A 41 34.40 13.63 1.63
C VAL A 41 35.53 12.95 0.90
N GLY A 42 35.33 12.55 -0.34
CA GLY A 42 36.37 11.92 -1.17
C GLY A 42 35.82 11.30 -2.44
N TYR A 43 36.57 10.34 -2.97
CA TYR A 43 36.21 9.56 -4.15
C TYR A 43 36.37 8.06 -3.85
N PRO A 44 35.58 7.18 -4.51
CA PRO A 44 35.73 5.74 -4.34
C PRO A 44 37.15 5.25 -4.57
N GLY A 45 37.69 4.43 -3.66
CA GLY A 45 39.04 3.86 -3.77
C GLY A 45 40.18 4.81 -3.39
N VAL A 46 39.87 6.05 -2.98
CA VAL A 46 40.87 7.03 -2.51
C VAL A 46 40.67 7.24 -1.00
N PRO A 47 41.75 7.36 -0.21
CA PRO A 47 41.62 7.69 1.22
C PRO A 47 40.82 8.96 1.44
N ILE A 48 39.90 8.92 2.41
CA ILE A 48 39.07 10.06 2.74
C ILE A 48 39.88 11.15 3.40
N ASP A 49 39.76 12.37 2.90
CA ASP A 49 40.39 13.54 3.49
C ASP A 49 39.72 13.94 4.79
N ALA A 50 40.37 13.76 5.91
CA ALA A 50 39.84 14.02 7.22
C ALA A 50 39.47 15.51 7.43
N GLU A 51 40.14 16.43 6.74
CA GLU A 51 39.88 17.88 6.85
C GLU A 51 38.55 18.29 6.17
N LYS A 52 38.11 17.51 5.19
CA LYS A 52 36.83 17.72 4.52
C LYS A 52 35.65 17.20 5.30
N ARG A 53 35.89 16.41 6.34
CA ARG A 53 34.82 15.83 7.16
C ARG A 53 34.22 16.85 8.12
N PRO A 54 32.88 16.80 8.36
CA PRO A 54 32.26 17.57 9.42
C PRO A 54 32.89 17.23 10.77
N LYS A 55 33.26 18.24 11.55
CA LYS A 55 33.79 18.02 12.90
C LYS A 55 32.67 17.60 13.85
N ALA A 56 32.93 16.59 14.65
CA ALA A 56 32.05 16.19 15.72
C ALA A 56 32.14 17.20 16.89
N GLU A 57 31.03 17.45 17.54
CA GLU A 57 30.89 18.29 18.73
C GLU A 57 30.53 17.42 19.94
N ALA A 58 30.70 17.99 21.12
CA ALA A 58 30.32 17.29 22.36
C ALA A 58 28.83 16.90 22.35
N GLY A 59 28.55 15.62 22.54
CA GLY A 59 27.19 15.05 22.52
C GLY A 59 26.71 14.54 21.17
N ASP A 60 27.52 14.62 20.10
CA ASP A 60 27.22 13.98 18.82
C ASP A 60 27.34 12.46 18.92
N LYS A 61 26.52 11.79 18.14
CA LYS A 61 26.67 10.36 17.86
C LYS A 61 27.22 10.19 16.46
N GLU A 62 28.30 9.46 16.33
CA GLU A 62 28.88 9.10 15.04
C GLU A 62 28.65 7.62 14.75
N LEU A 63 28.31 7.30 13.51
CA LEU A 63 28.20 5.93 12.99
C LEU A 63 29.10 5.82 11.75
N ASP A 64 30.03 4.88 11.77
CA ASP A 64 30.80 4.52 10.59
C ASP A 64 29.93 3.64 9.67
N LEU A 65 29.67 4.15 8.47
CA LEU A 65 28.92 3.49 7.41
C LEU A 65 29.78 3.25 6.18
N SER A 66 31.08 3.18 6.35
CA SER A 66 32.02 2.87 5.26
C SER A 66 31.64 1.52 4.60
N GLY A 67 31.46 1.54 3.29
CA GLY A 67 31.00 0.36 2.53
C GLY A 67 29.48 0.10 2.59
N MET A 68 28.72 0.91 3.31
CA MET A 68 27.26 0.80 3.39
C MET A 68 26.56 1.82 2.49
N PHE A 69 25.31 1.51 2.14
CA PHE A 69 24.44 2.41 1.40
C PHE A 69 23.43 3.07 2.36
N VAL A 70 23.17 4.34 2.14
CA VAL A 70 22.10 5.09 2.81
C VAL A 70 21.08 5.51 1.76
N MET A 71 19.81 5.27 2.04
CA MET A 71 18.71 5.61 1.17
C MET A 71 17.53 6.12 1.97
N PRO A 72 16.56 6.84 1.36
CA PRO A 72 15.30 7.16 2.01
C PRO A 72 14.58 5.89 2.47
N GLY A 73 13.97 5.94 3.65
CA GLY A 73 13.14 4.83 4.11
C GLY A 73 11.95 4.60 3.20
N PHE A 74 11.56 3.33 3.03
CA PHE A 74 10.42 2.95 2.21
C PHE A 74 9.10 3.45 2.78
N VAL A 75 8.14 3.65 1.89
CA VAL A 75 6.75 4.00 2.21
C VAL A 75 5.86 2.85 1.76
N ASP A 76 5.20 2.18 2.72
CA ASP A 76 4.16 1.21 2.42
C ASP A 76 2.82 1.94 2.32
N MET A 77 2.26 1.99 1.11
CA MET A 77 1.01 2.71 0.84
C MET A 77 -0.25 1.89 1.14
N HIS A 78 -0.09 0.63 1.58
CA HIS A 78 -1.19 -0.25 1.98
C HIS A 78 -0.75 -1.18 3.12
N GLY A 79 -0.54 -0.58 4.29
CA GLY A 79 -0.08 -1.30 5.46
C GLY A 79 -1.12 -1.32 6.57
N HIS A 80 -1.69 -2.48 6.87
CA HIS A 80 -2.62 -2.65 7.99
C HIS A 80 -1.87 -2.86 9.31
N ILE A 81 -2.19 -2.06 10.34
CA ILE A 81 -1.53 -2.11 11.65
C ILE A 81 -2.09 -3.28 12.48
N GLY A 82 -2.04 -4.50 11.99
CA GLY A 82 -2.41 -5.68 12.76
C GLY A 82 -3.75 -5.54 13.51
N GLY A 83 -3.82 -6.11 14.71
CA GLY A 83 -5.00 -6.03 15.56
C GLY A 83 -5.89 -7.27 15.48
N ILE A 84 -7.19 -7.10 15.75
CA ILE A 84 -8.12 -8.22 15.89
C ILE A 84 -8.25 -9.03 14.60
N SER A 85 -8.31 -8.38 13.47
CA SER A 85 -8.52 -9.04 12.17
C SER A 85 -7.37 -9.97 11.78
N GLN A 86 -6.12 -9.54 11.98
CA GLN A 86 -4.93 -10.36 11.72
C GLN A 86 -4.39 -11.08 12.96
N ARG A 87 -5.02 -10.90 14.11
CA ARG A 87 -4.59 -11.48 15.40
C ARG A 87 -3.14 -11.17 15.78
N THR A 88 -2.70 -9.96 15.47
CA THR A 88 -1.31 -9.52 15.71
C THR A 88 -1.25 -8.27 16.58
N PRO A 89 -0.31 -8.19 17.55
CA PRO A 89 -0.06 -6.94 18.27
C PRO A 89 0.55 -5.89 17.35
N ALA A 90 0.14 -4.63 17.49
CA ALA A 90 0.65 -3.52 16.69
C ALA A 90 2.18 -3.34 16.84
N GLU A 91 2.71 -3.54 18.05
CA GLU A 91 4.16 -3.46 18.31
C GLU A 91 4.97 -4.45 17.47
N TYR A 92 4.48 -5.68 17.31
CA TYR A 92 5.10 -6.68 16.45
C TYR A 92 5.12 -6.21 14.99
N VAL A 93 4.00 -5.70 14.49
CA VAL A 93 3.87 -5.18 13.12
C VAL A 93 4.82 -4.01 12.89
N PHE A 94 4.87 -3.06 13.81
CA PHE A 94 5.77 -1.89 13.72
C PHE A 94 7.24 -2.29 13.69
N LYS A 95 7.65 -3.25 14.52
CA LYS A 95 9.03 -3.72 14.56
C LYS A 95 9.45 -4.41 13.26
N LEU A 96 8.58 -5.23 12.69
CA LEU A 96 8.85 -5.85 11.39
C LEU A 96 9.00 -4.80 10.30
N TRP A 97 8.08 -3.85 10.17
CA TRP A 97 8.22 -2.78 9.19
C TRP A 97 9.49 -1.97 9.36
N MET A 98 9.78 -1.53 10.58
CA MET A 98 10.99 -0.74 10.84
C MET A 98 12.26 -1.53 10.58
N GLY A 99 12.29 -2.81 10.93
CA GLY A 99 13.43 -3.71 10.66
C GLY A 99 13.72 -3.90 9.17
N HIS A 100 12.71 -3.76 8.31
CA HIS A 100 12.84 -3.85 6.86
C HIS A 100 12.94 -2.48 6.15
N GLY A 101 13.15 -1.40 6.93
CA GLY A 101 13.35 -0.07 6.35
C GLY A 101 12.08 0.63 5.91
N ILE A 102 10.89 0.13 6.27
CA ILE A 102 9.62 0.82 6.05
C ILE A 102 9.42 1.83 7.16
N THR A 103 9.62 3.11 6.85
CA THR A 103 9.62 4.21 7.83
C THR A 103 8.35 5.07 7.77
N THR A 104 7.48 4.81 6.83
CA THR A 104 6.17 5.45 6.70
C THR A 104 5.17 4.44 6.18
N ILE A 105 3.98 4.42 6.76
CA ILE A 105 2.86 3.61 6.29
C ILE A 105 1.63 4.47 6.06
N ARG A 106 0.84 4.12 5.07
CA ARG A 106 -0.56 4.49 4.96
C ARG A 106 -1.39 3.30 5.42
N ASP A 107 -2.21 3.49 6.44
CA ASP A 107 -3.14 2.45 6.94
C ASP A 107 -4.52 2.67 6.28
N PRO A 108 -4.84 1.98 5.17
CA PRO A 108 -6.06 2.21 4.42
C PRO A 108 -7.23 1.43 5.02
N GLY A 109 -7.79 1.98 6.07
CA GLY A 109 -8.93 1.39 6.77
C GLY A 109 -8.51 0.65 8.03
N SER A 110 -7.98 1.39 8.99
CA SER A 110 -7.53 0.84 10.26
C SER A 110 -8.60 0.01 10.96
N GLY A 111 -8.32 -1.28 11.12
CA GLY A 111 -9.16 -2.19 11.90
C GLY A 111 -9.22 -1.85 13.39
N ASN A 112 -8.27 -1.05 13.88
CA ASN A 112 -8.19 -0.60 15.28
C ASN A 112 -9.03 0.67 15.55
N GLY A 113 -9.59 1.28 14.53
CA GLY A 113 -10.40 2.49 14.63
C GLY A 113 -9.62 3.79 14.55
N LEU A 114 -10.34 4.88 14.21
CA LEU A 114 -9.74 6.19 13.95
C LEU A 114 -9.01 6.75 15.18
N GLU A 115 -9.65 6.75 16.34
CA GLU A 115 -9.09 7.30 17.59
C GLU A 115 -7.79 6.61 17.99
N TRP A 116 -7.79 5.27 17.98
CA TRP A 116 -6.61 4.47 18.28
C TRP A 116 -5.46 4.78 17.31
N THR A 117 -5.75 4.86 16.02
CA THR A 117 -4.74 5.09 14.98
C THR A 117 -4.16 6.50 15.08
N LEU A 118 -4.98 7.52 15.36
CA LEU A 118 -4.52 8.89 15.59
C LEU A 118 -3.64 8.99 16.85
N ALA A 119 -3.99 8.29 17.93
CA ALA A 119 -3.16 8.22 19.13
C ALA A 119 -1.79 7.61 18.85
N HIS A 120 -1.72 6.51 18.07
CA HIS A 120 -0.45 5.87 17.69
C HIS A 120 0.36 6.72 16.70
N LYS A 121 -0.30 7.41 15.77
CA LYS A 121 0.33 8.43 14.92
C LYS A 121 1.02 9.52 15.76
N ALA A 122 0.34 10.02 16.78
CA ALA A 122 0.91 11.01 17.68
C ALA A 122 2.10 10.47 18.49
N LYS A 123 1.99 9.26 19.04
CA LYS A 123 3.08 8.59 19.77
C LYS A 123 4.30 8.35 18.88
N SER A 124 4.10 7.87 17.66
CA SER A 124 5.17 7.69 16.67
C SER A 124 5.86 9.03 16.36
N ALA A 125 5.09 10.08 16.12
CA ALA A 125 5.64 11.41 15.82
C ALA A 125 6.48 12.00 16.96
N LYS A 126 6.21 11.61 18.21
CA LYS A 126 6.94 12.02 19.41
C LYS A 126 8.05 11.06 19.82
N ASN A 127 8.28 9.98 19.07
CA ASN A 127 9.19 8.89 19.43
C ASN A 127 8.87 8.21 20.77
N GLU A 128 7.61 8.18 21.16
CA GLU A 128 7.13 7.47 22.36
C GLU A 128 7.01 5.96 22.10
N ILE A 129 6.94 5.56 20.86
CA ILE A 129 6.92 4.16 20.39
C ILE A 129 7.86 3.98 19.19
N THR A 130 8.41 2.78 19.02
CA THR A 130 9.15 2.37 17.81
C THR A 130 8.15 1.99 16.74
N ALA A 131 7.84 2.90 15.84
CA ALA A 131 6.86 2.70 14.77
C ALA A 131 7.19 3.59 13.56
N PRO A 132 6.79 3.20 12.33
CA PRO A 132 6.84 4.08 11.18
C PRO A 132 5.91 5.29 11.39
N ARG A 133 6.09 6.33 10.59
CA ARG A 133 5.10 7.42 10.49
C ARG A 133 3.80 6.86 9.94
N ILE A 134 2.66 7.23 10.54
CA ILE A 134 1.35 6.67 10.20
C ILE A 134 0.52 7.73 9.45
N LYS A 135 0.01 7.36 8.27
CA LYS A 135 -1.04 8.07 7.56
C LYS A 135 -2.36 7.34 7.76
N THR A 136 -3.27 7.98 8.46
CA THR A 136 -4.53 7.38 8.92
C THR A 136 -5.62 7.55 7.88
N TYR A 137 -6.05 6.45 7.25
CA TYR A 137 -7.22 6.42 6.38
C TYR A 137 -8.33 5.63 7.07
N VAL A 138 -9.46 6.27 7.30
CA VAL A 138 -10.58 5.68 8.00
C VAL A 138 -11.54 4.99 7.03
N THR A 139 -12.02 3.81 7.37
CA THR A 139 -13.04 3.12 6.57
C THR A 139 -14.35 3.90 6.59
N PHE A 140 -14.95 4.11 5.41
CA PHE A 140 -16.24 4.82 5.30
C PHE A 140 -17.30 4.18 6.19
N GLY A 141 -17.95 5.00 7.00
CA GLY A 141 -18.97 4.60 7.96
C GLY A 141 -18.45 4.09 9.31
N GLN A 142 -17.12 3.92 9.48
CA GLN A 142 -16.55 3.51 10.76
C GLN A 142 -16.85 4.54 11.85
N GLY A 143 -17.30 4.07 13.01
CA GLY A 143 -17.68 4.93 14.14
C GLY A 143 -19.04 5.62 13.97
N HIS A 144 -19.85 5.26 12.97
CA HIS A 144 -21.22 5.70 12.81
C HIS A 144 -22.18 4.66 13.38
N ASP A 145 -23.21 5.10 14.11
CA ASP A 145 -24.11 4.21 14.86
C ASP A 145 -24.96 3.29 13.97
N ARG A 146 -25.16 3.66 12.70
CA ARG A 146 -25.94 2.90 11.73
C ARG A 146 -25.34 3.02 10.32
N PRO A 147 -25.71 2.15 9.38
CA PRO A 147 -25.28 2.29 7.99
C PRO A 147 -25.68 3.66 7.41
N ILE A 148 -24.73 4.32 6.75
CA ILE A 148 -24.96 5.59 6.05
C ILE A 148 -25.71 5.31 4.77
N ALA A 149 -26.94 5.82 4.66
CA ALA A 149 -27.88 5.49 3.60
C ALA A 149 -28.09 6.62 2.58
N THR A 150 -27.75 7.86 2.91
CA THR A 150 -28.00 9.02 2.05
C THR A 150 -26.73 9.79 1.70
N PRO A 151 -26.70 10.49 0.55
CA PRO A 151 -25.60 11.38 0.20
C PRO A 151 -25.34 12.49 1.23
N ALA A 152 -26.38 13.00 1.88
CA ALA A 152 -26.23 14.04 2.90
C ALA A 152 -25.52 13.52 4.15
N GLU A 153 -25.90 12.33 4.63
CA GLU A 153 -25.21 11.66 5.74
C GLU A 153 -23.74 11.34 5.38
N ALA A 154 -23.49 10.88 4.15
CA ALA A 154 -22.14 10.61 3.68
C ALA A 154 -21.25 11.86 3.74
N ARG A 155 -21.75 13.00 3.27
CA ARG A 155 -21.02 14.27 3.35
C ARG A 155 -20.77 14.70 4.80
N ALA A 156 -21.76 14.61 5.65
CA ALA A 156 -21.64 14.95 7.07
C ALA A 156 -20.58 14.10 7.76
N TRP A 157 -20.57 12.79 7.50
CA TRP A 157 -19.57 11.87 8.05
C TRP A 157 -18.16 12.19 7.54
N VAL A 158 -17.99 12.47 6.24
CA VAL A 158 -16.67 12.85 5.66
C VAL A 158 -16.13 14.11 6.31
N ALA A 159 -16.98 15.16 6.45
CA ALA A 159 -16.58 16.40 7.12
C ALA A 159 -16.21 16.17 8.60
N GLN A 160 -16.93 15.30 9.28
CA GLN A 160 -16.64 14.94 10.67
C GLN A 160 -15.27 14.29 10.83
N VAL A 161 -14.97 13.24 10.05
CA VAL A 161 -13.69 12.51 10.20
C VAL A 161 -12.50 13.34 9.72
N ALA A 162 -12.69 14.21 8.73
CA ALA A 162 -11.68 15.21 8.34
C ALA A 162 -11.34 16.14 9.49
N LYS A 163 -12.37 16.67 10.19
CA LYS A 163 -12.20 17.52 11.39
C LYS A 163 -11.51 16.77 12.54
N GLN A 164 -11.71 15.47 12.66
CA GLN A 164 -11.05 14.63 13.65
C GLN A 164 -9.55 14.38 13.33
N GLY A 165 -9.09 14.71 12.14
CA GLY A 165 -7.68 14.61 11.74
C GLY A 165 -7.33 13.36 10.92
N ALA A 166 -8.30 12.70 10.30
CA ALA A 166 -8.03 11.67 9.32
C ALA A 166 -7.23 12.24 8.13
N ASP A 167 -6.20 11.52 7.69
CA ASP A 167 -5.41 11.90 6.50
C ASP A 167 -6.14 11.54 5.20
N GLY A 168 -7.09 10.60 5.26
CA GLY A 168 -7.87 10.16 4.13
C GLY A 168 -8.96 9.16 4.48
N LEU A 169 -9.61 8.65 3.43
CA LEU A 169 -10.73 7.70 3.53
C LEU A 169 -10.41 6.42 2.78
N LYS A 170 -10.83 5.29 3.34
CA LYS A 170 -10.91 3.99 2.64
C LYS A 170 -12.38 3.69 2.33
N ILE A 171 -12.67 3.43 1.06
CA ILE A 171 -14.02 3.19 0.58
C ILE A 171 -14.10 1.77 0.02
N PHE A 172 -15.11 1.03 0.45
CA PHE A 172 -15.50 -0.26 -0.10
C PHE A 172 -16.80 -0.14 -0.92
N SER A 173 -17.69 -1.13 -0.85
CA SER A 173 -18.93 -1.13 -1.59
C SER A 173 -19.92 -0.11 -1.03
N VAL A 174 -20.30 0.85 -1.87
CA VAL A 174 -21.37 1.82 -1.60
C VAL A 174 -22.16 2.05 -2.88
N SER A 175 -23.38 2.63 -2.75
CA SER A 175 -24.13 3.02 -3.94
C SER A 175 -23.39 4.10 -4.76
N PRO A 176 -23.65 4.20 -6.07
CA PRO A 176 -23.03 5.24 -6.91
C PRO A 176 -23.24 6.66 -6.38
N GLN A 177 -24.45 6.96 -5.85
CA GLN A 177 -24.78 8.27 -5.30
C GLN A 177 -24.00 8.59 -4.02
N ILE A 178 -23.81 7.60 -3.16
CA ILE A 178 -23.01 7.74 -1.95
C ILE A 178 -21.52 7.89 -2.32
N MET A 179 -21.01 7.08 -3.26
CA MET A 179 -19.61 7.21 -3.75
C MET A 179 -19.35 8.64 -4.26
N ALA A 180 -20.19 9.15 -5.13
CA ALA A 180 -20.05 10.50 -5.67
C ALA A 180 -20.09 11.57 -4.56
N ALA A 181 -20.94 11.41 -3.56
CA ALA A 181 -21.03 12.34 -2.43
C ALA A 181 -19.78 12.32 -1.55
N ILE A 182 -19.25 11.12 -1.27
CA ILE A 182 -17.99 10.95 -0.50
C ILE A 182 -16.85 11.66 -1.22
N LEU A 183 -16.66 11.39 -2.52
CA LEU A 183 -15.54 11.90 -3.29
C LEU A 183 -15.60 13.44 -3.46
N ASP A 184 -16.78 13.99 -3.72
CA ASP A 184 -17.00 15.43 -3.77
C ASP A 184 -16.70 16.11 -2.43
N GLU A 185 -17.18 15.54 -1.32
CA GLU A 185 -16.94 16.11 -0.01
C GLU A 185 -15.47 15.97 0.42
N ALA A 186 -14.84 14.83 0.16
CA ALA A 186 -13.42 14.62 0.46
C ALA A 186 -12.54 15.66 -0.25
N LYS A 187 -12.86 15.98 -1.50
CA LYS A 187 -12.20 17.06 -2.25
C LYS A 187 -12.36 18.43 -1.57
N LYS A 188 -13.57 18.75 -1.08
CA LYS A 188 -13.85 20.01 -0.35
C LYS A 188 -13.07 20.08 0.96
N GLN A 189 -12.96 18.96 1.67
CA GLN A 189 -12.21 18.85 2.91
C GLN A 189 -10.70 18.70 2.70
N ASN A 190 -10.22 18.66 1.45
CA ASN A 190 -8.82 18.45 1.07
C ASN A 190 -8.20 17.19 1.69
N ILE A 191 -8.96 16.11 1.79
CA ILE A 191 -8.47 14.80 2.21
C ILE A 191 -8.45 13.81 1.05
N ARG A 192 -7.51 12.86 1.09
CA ARG A 192 -7.34 11.87 0.04
C ARG A 192 -8.32 10.71 0.19
N THR A 193 -8.55 10.00 -0.90
CA THR A 193 -9.45 8.85 -0.93
C THR A 193 -8.77 7.64 -1.54
N ALA A 194 -9.02 6.48 -0.97
CA ALA A 194 -8.56 5.19 -1.46
C ALA A 194 -9.77 4.24 -1.57
N SER A 195 -9.86 3.46 -2.63
CA SER A 195 -10.97 2.52 -2.79
C SER A 195 -10.50 1.13 -3.17
N HIS A 196 -10.97 0.13 -2.42
CA HIS A 196 -11.06 -1.25 -2.86
C HIS A 196 -12.37 -1.41 -3.60
N HIS A 197 -12.34 -1.46 -4.94
CA HIS A 197 -13.54 -1.64 -5.74
C HIS A 197 -14.04 -3.09 -5.59
N PRO A 198 -15.18 -3.34 -4.97
CA PRO A 198 -15.68 -4.70 -4.79
C PRO A 198 -16.28 -5.23 -6.06
N GLN A 199 -16.02 -6.49 -6.36
CA GLN A 199 -16.48 -7.17 -7.57
C GLN A 199 -17.99 -7.11 -7.82
N LEU A 200 -18.80 -6.97 -6.75
CA LEU A 200 -20.26 -6.80 -6.85
C LEU A 200 -20.71 -5.50 -7.53
N SER A 201 -19.92 -4.45 -7.49
CA SER A 201 -20.35 -3.11 -7.92
C SER A 201 -19.57 -2.54 -9.10
N VAL A 202 -18.46 -3.18 -9.50
CA VAL A 202 -17.58 -2.65 -10.56
C VAL A 202 -18.20 -2.61 -11.95
N ALA A 203 -19.25 -3.38 -12.21
CA ALA A 203 -20.05 -3.26 -13.44
C ALA A 203 -20.78 -1.91 -13.53
N ARG A 204 -21.11 -1.30 -12.38
CA ARG A 204 -21.76 0.02 -12.31
C ARG A 204 -20.80 1.15 -12.04
N VAL A 205 -19.78 0.89 -11.24
CA VAL A 205 -18.81 1.90 -10.76
C VAL A 205 -17.42 1.29 -10.83
N ASN A 206 -16.81 1.34 -12.00
CA ASN A 206 -15.44 0.86 -12.23
C ASN A 206 -14.38 1.93 -11.91
N ALA A 207 -13.11 1.59 -12.05
CA ALA A 207 -11.99 2.46 -11.74
C ALA A 207 -12.02 3.80 -12.52
N LEU A 208 -12.38 3.75 -13.80
CA LEU A 208 -12.47 4.98 -14.61
C LEU A 208 -13.62 5.90 -14.16
N THR A 209 -14.76 5.31 -13.78
CA THR A 209 -15.90 6.06 -13.25
C THR A 209 -15.52 6.80 -11.97
N THR A 210 -14.88 6.10 -11.02
CA THR A 210 -14.47 6.70 -9.74
C THR A 210 -13.35 7.72 -9.91
N ALA A 211 -12.40 7.49 -10.82
CA ALA A 211 -11.37 8.46 -11.18
C ALA A 211 -11.97 9.77 -11.69
N ARG A 212 -12.98 9.70 -12.58
CA ARG A 212 -13.73 10.88 -13.06
C ARG A 212 -14.46 11.61 -11.95
N TRP A 213 -14.90 10.92 -10.90
CA TRP A 213 -15.54 11.53 -9.73
C TRP A 213 -14.53 12.06 -8.69
N GLY A 214 -13.22 11.86 -8.91
CA GLY A 214 -12.17 12.41 -8.07
C GLY A 214 -11.59 11.44 -7.03
N LEU A 215 -11.79 10.13 -7.20
CA LEU A 215 -11.03 9.15 -6.41
C LEU A 215 -9.54 9.34 -6.67
N THR A 216 -8.74 9.41 -5.59
CA THR A 216 -7.31 9.71 -5.73
C THR A 216 -6.44 8.46 -5.89
N THR A 217 -6.84 7.34 -5.27
CA THR A 217 -6.08 6.08 -5.33
C THR A 217 -7.02 4.89 -5.41
N MET A 218 -6.76 3.98 -6.34
CA MET A 218 -7.34 2.65 -6.28
C MET A 218 -6.38 1.67 -5.62
N GLU A 219 -6.94 0.78 -4.83
CA GLU A 219 -6.24 -0.34 -4.22
C GLU A 219 -6.45 -1.58 -5.10
N HIS A 220 -5.42 -2.43 -5.18
CA HIS A 220 -5.49 -3.66 -5.96
C HIS A 220 -5.75 -3.40 -7.46
N TRP A 221 -6.76 -4.05 -8.04
CA TRP A 221 -7.01 -3.98 -9.47
C TRP A 221 -8.49 -4.13 -9.88
N TYR A 222 -9.36 -4.49 -8.95
CA TYR A 222 -10.80 -4.67 -9.26
C TYR A 222 -11.40 -3.35 -9.75
N GLY A 223 -12.19 -3.43 -10.80
CA GLY A 223 -12.74 -2.25 -11.48
C GLY A 223 -11.85 -1.73 -12.61
N LEU A 224 -10.59 -2.16 -12.71
CA LEU A 224 -9.70 -1.75 -13.79
C LEU A 224 -9.91 -2.60 -15.06
N PRO A 225 -9.97 -3.94 -15.02
CA PRO A 225 -10.39 -4.74 -16.17
C PRO A 225 -11.78 -4.35 -16.69
N GLU A 226 -12.71 -4.05 -15.80
CA GLU A 226 -14.07 -3.64 -16.17
C GLU A 226 -14.09 -2.27 -16.87
N ALA A 227 -13.18 -1.37 -16.54
CA ALA A 227 -12.99 -0.12 -17.29
C ALA A 227 -12.42 -0.34 -18.70
N LEU A 228 -11.80 -1.48 -18.92
CA LEU A 228 -11.19 -1.90 -20.19
C LEU A 228 -12.07 -2.82 -21.04
N PHE A 229 -13.30 -3.11 -20.60
CA PHE A 229 -14.22 -3.92 -21.42
C PHE A 229 -14.62 -3.22 -22.71
N THR A 230 -14.68 -3.95 -23.82
CA THR A 230 -15.05 -3.42 -25.14
C THR A 230 -16.37 -3.97 -25.66
N ASP A 231 -16.68 -5.20 -25.33
CA ASP A 231 -17.82 -5.98 -25.85
C ASP A 231 -18.86 -6.28 -24.76
N ARG A 232 -18.61 -5.87 -23.53
CA ARG A 232 -19.45 -6.17 -22.36
C ARG A 232 -19.37 -5.05 -21.32
N SER A 233 -20.33 -5.06 -20.38
CA SER A 233 -20.32 -4.21 -19.19
C SER A 233 -20.34 -5.01 -17.89
N ILE A 234 -20.51 -6.33 -17.96
CA ILE A 234 -20.61 -7.24 -16.82
C ILE A 234 -19.53 -8.32 -16.99
N GLN A 235 -18.94 -8.73 -15.88
CA GLN A 235 -17.98 -9.83 -15.84
C GLN A 235 -18.65 -11.15 -16.28
N ASP A 236 -17.91 -11.95 -17.03
CA ASP A 236 -18.28 -13.30 -17.36
C ASP A 236 -17.74 -14.26 -16.30
N TYR A 237 -18.59 -14.57 -15.32
CA TYR A 237 -18.33 -15.54 -14.28
C TYR A 237 -19.13 -16.82 -14.53
N SER A 238 -18.73 -17.90 -13.87
CA SER A 238 -19.49 -19.15 -13.91
C SER A 238 -20.91 -18.95 -13.38
N LEU A 239 -21.86 -19.74 -13.88
CA LEU A 239 -23.29 -19.60 -13.52
C LEU A 239 -23.56 -19.86 -12.04
N ASP A 240 -22.70 -20.61 -11.37
CA ASP A 240 -22.75 -20.89 -9.93
C ASP A 240 -21.96 -19.89 -9.07
N PHE A 241 -21.53 -18.76 -9.65
CA PHE A 241 -20.74 -17.75 -8.94
C PHE A 241 -21.39 -17.32 -7.66
N ASN A 242 -20.65 -17.46 -6.56
CA ASN A 242 -21.07 -17.03 -5.23
C ASN A 242 -20.06 -16.04 -4.64
N TYR A 243 -20.44 -14.78 -4.55
CA TYR A 243 -19.59 -13.72 -4.00
C TYR A 243 -19.19 -13.97 -2.53
N ASN A 244 -20.06 -14.61 -1.74
CA ASN A 244 -19.80 -14.90 -0.32
C ASN A 244 -18.88 -16.11 -0.11
N ASP A 245 -18.64 -16.93 -1.12
CA ASP A 245 -17.59 -17.95 -1.10
C ASP A 245 -16.26 -17.31 -1.53
N GLU A 246 -15.41 -17.04 -0.56
CA GLU A 246 -14.13 -16.35 -0.75
C GLU A 246 -13.22 -17.08 -1.76
N GLN A 247 -13.18 -18.40 -1.68
CA GLN A 247 -12.39 -19.26 -2.57
C GLN A 247 -12.88 -19.14 -4.01
N HIS A 248 -14.18 -19.23 -4.20
CA HIS A 248 -14.81 -19.15 -5.52
C HIS A 248 -14.67 -17.74 -6.11
N ARG A 249 -14.92 -16.70 -5.31
CA ARG A 249 -14.80 -15.31 -5.74
C ARG A 249 -13.42 -15.00 -6.29
N PHE A 250 -12.37 -15.36 -5.59
CA PHE A 250 -11.01 -15.09 -6.04
C PHE A 250 -10.53 -16.05 -7.12
N GLY A 251 -11.01 -17.29 -7.18
CA GLY A 251 -10.79 -18.19 -8.29
C GLY A 251 -11.30 -17.61 -9.61
N GLN A 252 -12.54 -17.10 -9.62
CA GLN A 252 -13.13 -16.44 -10.80
C GLN A 252 -12.44 -15.11 -11.13
N ALA A 253 -12.00 -14.36 -10.14
CA ALA A 253 -11.26 -13.11 -10.35
C ALA A 253 -9.98 -13.31 -11.18
N GLY A 254 -9.32 -14.44 -11.08
CA GLY A 254 -8.16 -14.79 -11.89
C GLY A 254 -8.41 -14.81 -13.40
N ARG A 255 -9.67 -14.74 -13.85
CA ARG A 255 -10.07 -14.75 -15.27
C ARG A 255 -10.45 -13.37 -15.83
N LEU A 256 -10.39 -12.31 -15.02
CA LEU A 256 -10.92 -10.99 -15.40
C LEU A 256 -10.07 -10.25 -16.41
N TRP A 257 -8.75 -10.26 -16.28
CA TRP A 257 -7.89 -9.55 -17.23
C TRP A 257 -7.95 -10.09 -18.64
N LYS A 258 -8.33 -11.37 -18.83
CA LYS A 258 -8.59 -11.97 -20.15
C LYS A 258 -9.85 -11.43 -20.82
N GLN A 259 -10.78 -10.86 -20.06
CA GLN A 259 -12.02 -10.29 -20.57
C GLN A 259 -11.85 -8.80 -20.95
N ALA A 260 -10.75 -8.18 -20.55
CA ALA A 260 -10.41 -6.81 -20.87
C ALA A 260 -9.88 -6.66 -22.30
N ALA A 261 -9.81 -5.42 -22.77
CA ALA A 261 -9.15 -5.09 -24.02
C ALA A 261 -7.74 -5.67 -24.06
N LYS A 262 -7.32 -6.16 -25.23
CA LYS A 262 -5.97 -6.72 -25.42
C LYS A 262 -4.90 -5.69 -25.05
N PRO A 263 -3.82 -6.10 -24.37
CA PRO A 263 -2.68 -5.22 -24.10
C PRO A 263 -2.24 -4.48 -25.37
N TYR A 264 -1.91 -3.22 -25.20
CA TYR A 264 -1.42 -2.33 -26.25
C TYR A 264 -2.44 -2.00 -27.37
N SER A 265 -3.72 -2.36 -27.20
CA SER A 265 -4.78 -1.92 -28.13
C SER A 265 -5.14 -0.44 -27.93
N GLU A 266 -5.81 0.16 -28.93
CA GLU A 266 -6.24 1.56 -28.88
C GLU A 266 -7.11 1.86 -27.63
N HIS A 267 -8.10 1.00 -27.34
CA HIS A 267 -8.95 1.17 -26.17
C HIS A 267 -8.18 1.06 -24.85
N TRP A 268 -7.18 0.17 -24.80
CA TRP A 268 -6.31 0.00 -23.62
C TRP A 268 -5.53 1.30 -23.32
N TYR A 269 -4.95 1.90 -24.35
CA TYR A 269 -4.27 3.20 -24.21
C TYR A 269 -5.23 4.35 -23.89
N LYS A 270 -6.40 4.39 -24.51
CA LYS A 270 -7.40 5.42 -24.26
C LYS A 270 -7.80 5.50 -22.77
N VAL A 271 -8.08 4.35 -22.16
CA VAL A 271 -8.41 4.27 -20.72
C VAL A 271 -7.21 4.68 -19.87
N MET A 272 -6.03 4.18 -20.21
CA MET A 272 -4.79 4.50 -19.50
C MET A 272 -4.47 6.00 -19.52
N ASP A 273 -4.51 6.61 -20.69
CA ASP A 273 -4.23 8.04 -20.88
C ASP A 273 -5.24 8.92 -20.14
N GLU A 274 -6.50 8.49 -20.08
CA GLU A 274 -7.52 9.20 -19.30
C GLU A 274 -7.25 9.11 -17.79
N LEU A 275 -6.89 7.95 -17.28
CA LEU A 275 -6.51 7.78 -15.86
C LEU A 275 -5.28 8.65 -15.50
N ILE A 276 -4.28 8.70 -16.38
CA ILE A 276 -3.10 9.57 -16.21
C ILE A 276 -3.50 11.05 -16.17
N ARG A 277 -4.32 11.49 -17.11
CA ARG A 277 -4.81 12.87 -17.16
C ARG A 277 -5.63 13.26 -15.92
N LEU A 278 -6.28 12.31 -15.28
CA LEU A 278 -7.03 12.49 -14.04
C LEU A 278 -6.13 12.44 -12.78
N ASP A 279 -4.81 12.34 -12.92
CA ASP A 279 -3.84 12.20 -11.83
C ASP A 279 -4.14 10.99 -10.90
N PHE A 280 -4.64 9.91 -11.50
CA PHE A 280 -5.08 8.74 -10.76
C PHE A 280 -3.89 7.89 -10.29
N THR A 281 -3.90 7.48 -9.04
CA THR A 281 -2.84 6.63 -8.47
C THR A 281 -3.33 5.19 -8.40
N ILE A 282 -2.47 4.24 -8.78
CA ILE A 282 -2.72 2.81 -8.63
C ILE A 282 -1.77 2.28 -7.55
N ASP A 283 -2.34 1.74 -6.48
CA ASP A 283 -1.65 0.98 -5.46
C ASP A 283 -1.98 -0.51 -5.63
N PRO A 284 -1.16 -1.27 -6.35
CA PRO A 284 -1.55 -2.58 -6.82
C PRO A 284 -1.44 -3.68 -5.75
N THR A 285 -0.74 -3.47 -4.66
CA THR A 285 -0.49 -4.50 -3.64
C THR A 285 0.00 -5.84 -4.25
N MET A 286 0.97 -5.75 -5.16
CA MET A 286 1.42 -6.90 -5.96
C MET A 286 1.91 -8.08 -5.11
N VAL A 287 2.54 -7.78 -3.96
CA VAL A 287 3.10 -8.82 -3.09
C VAL A 287 2.04 -9.73 -2.50
N THR A 288 0.89 -9.18 -2.10
CA THR A 288 -0.26 -9.99 -1.65
C THR A 288 -0.73 -10.94 -2.75
N TYR A 289 -0.82 -10.45 -3.99
CA TYR A 289 -1.25 -11.27 -5.13
C TYR A 289 -0.16 -12.19 -5.70
N GLU A 290 1.08 -12.06 -5.24
CA GLU A 290 2.10 -13.08 -5.51
C GLU A 290 1.69 -14.44 -4.92
N GLY A 291 1.02 -14.44 -3.77
CA GLY A 291 0.40 -15.62 -3.20
C GLY A 291 -0.59 -16.29 -4.15
N SER A 292 -1.40 -15.50 -4.85
CA SER A 292 -2.34 -16.02 -5.87
C SER A 292 -1.64 -16.57 -7.09
N ARG A 293 -0.48 -16.03 -7.46
CA ARG A 293 0.34 -16.50 -8.58
C ARG A 293 1.17 -17.72 -8.24
N ASP A 294 1.71 -17.81 -7.04
CA ASP A 294 2.77 -18.75 -6.65
C ASP A 294 2.63 -19.23 -5.21
N PHE A 295 1.49 -19.81 -4.92
CA PHE A 295 1.07 -20.25 -3.59
C PHE A 295 2.08 -21.15 -2.87
N HIS A 296 2.64 -22.14 -3.57
CA HIS A 296 3.57 -23.09 -2.96
C HIS A 296 4.87 -22.42 -2.50
N ARG A 297 5.25 -21.33 -3.17
CA ARG A 297 6.42 -20.55 -2.79
C ARG A 297 6.14 -19.73 -1.53
N VAL A 298 5.11 -18.89 -1.52
CA VAL A 298 4.87 -17.95 -0.41
C VAL A 298 4.59 -18.65 0.92
N ARG A 299 3.94 -19.80 0.89
CA ARG A 299 3.66 -20.60 2.09
C ARG A 299 4.91 -21.18 2.73
N ARG A 300 6.00 -21.35 2.00
CA ARG A 300 7.22 -22.04 2.43
C ARG A 300 8.43 -21.12 2.60
N LEU A 301 8.21 -19.82 2.62
CA LEU A 301 9.28 -18.87 2.80
C LEU A 301 9.90 -19.04 4.20
N GLU A 302 11.23 -19.05 4.25
CA GLU A 302 12.00 -19.37 5.45
C GLU A 302 11.69 -18.49 6.66
N TRP A 303 11.36 -17.20 6.42
CA TRP A 303 11.03 -16.28 7.51
C TRP A 303 9.76 -16.63 8.30
N HIS A 304 8.91 -17.56 7.81
CA HIS A 304 7.73 -17.96 8.55
C HIS A 304 8.07 -18.70 9.86
N GLU A 305 9.16 -19.45 9.89
CA GLU A 305 9.59 -20.16 11.08
C GLU A 305 10.04 -19.22 12.19
N GLU A 306 10.69 -18.10 11.83
CA GLU A 306 11.29 -17.17 12.78
C GLU A 306 10.37 -16.02 13.16
N TYR A 307 9.60 -15.49 12.21
CA TYR A 307 8.93 -14.19 12.37
C TYR A 307 7.41 -14.27 12.38
N THR A 308 6.79 -15.33 11.90
CA THR A 308 5.33 -15.41 11.87
C THR A 308 4.77 -15.89 13.21
N LEU A 309 3.97 -15.02 13.87
CA LEU A 309 3.31 -15.38 15.12
C LEU A 309 2.36 -16.57 14.93
N PRO A 310 2.25 -17.47 15.95
CA PRO A 310 1.29 -18.59 15.91
C PRO A 310 -0.16 -18.12 15.66
N SER A 311 -0.57 -16.98 16.21
CA SER A 311 -1.90 -16.40 16.00
C SER A 311 -2.14 -15.96 14.56
N LEU A 312 -1.11 -15.41 13.91
CA LEU A 312 -1.17 -15.03 12.50
C LEU A 312 -1.19 -16.27 11.60
N TRP A 313 -0.42 -17.31 11.95
CA TRP A 313 -0.44 -18.60 11.27
C TRP A 313 -1.82 -19.27 11.34
N GLU A 314 -2.50 -19.20 12.50
CA GLU A 314 -3.90 -19.63 12.62
C GLU A 314 -4.85 -18.83 11.73
N PHE A 315 -4.64 -17.52 11.60
CA PHE A 315 -5.44 -16.68 10.70
C PHE A 315 -5.28 -17.07 9.23
N TYR A 316 -4.11 -17.56 8.83
CA TYR A 316 -3.86 -18.04 7.46
C TYR A 316 -4.50 -19.40 7.15
N LYS A 317 -5.09 -20.11 8.14
CA LYS A 317 -5.73 -21.39 7.88
C LYS A 317 -6.88 -21.25 6.88
N PRO A 318 -6.98 -22.21 5.94
CA PRO A 318 -8.02 -22.20 4.92
C PRO A 318 -9.42 -22.13 5.50
N ASN A 319 -10.22 -21.22 4.98
CA ASN A 319 -11.62 -21.07 5.36
C ASN A 319 -12.38 -20.38 4.22
N ARG A 320 -13.60 -20.82 3.92
CA ARG A 320 -14.42 -20.26 2.83
C ARG A 320 -14.88 -18.82 3.06
N VAL A 321 -14.82 -18.35 4.29
CA VAL A 321 -15.23 -16.99 4.68
C VAL A 321 -14.08 -16.15 5.22
N SER A 322 -12.88 -16.73 5.39
CA SER A 322 -11.70 -16.03 5.89
C SER A 322 -10.87 -15.45 4.75
N HIS A 323 -10.51 -14.20 4.89
CA HIS A 323 -9.59 -13.52 3.96
C HIS A 323 -8.13 -13.94 4.14
N GLY A 324 -7.84 -14.83 5.10
CA GLY A 324 -6.46 -15.26 5.41
C GLY A 324 -5.85 -16.20 4.38
N SER A 325 -6.65 -16.96 3.63
CA SER A 325 -6.15 -18.02 2.76
C SER A 325 -7.16 -18.44 1.68
N TYR A 326 -7.60 -17.53 0.85
CA TYR A 326 -8.68 -17.74 -0.10
C TYR A 326 -8.35 -18.65 -1.30
N TRP A 327 -7.09 -18.94 -1.58
CA TRP A 327 -6.67 -19.81 -2.73
C TRP A 327 -6.37 -21.25 -2.33
N PHE A 328 -6.56 -21.63 -1.11
CA PHE A 328 -6.13 -22.94 -0.62
C PHE A 328 -6.79 -24.12 -1.34
N TYR A 329 -8.05 -23.96 -1.73
CA TYR A 329 -8.81 -24.99 -2.45
C TYR A 329 -8.81 -24.81 -3.96
N TRP A 330 -7.97 -23.94 -4.49
CA TRP A 330 -7.90 -23.74 -5.94
C TRP A 330 -7.38 -24.98 -6.64
N THR A 331 -7.89 -25.15 -7.87
CA THR A 331 -7.44 -26.17 -8.82
C THR A 331 -6.24 -25.65 -9.62
N THR A 332 -5.56 -26.56 -10.32
CA THR A 332 -4.51 -26.19 -11.27
C THR A 332 -5.00 -25.20 -12.34
N GLU A 333 -6.28 -25.28 -12.71
CA GLU A 333 -6.88 -24.32 -13.66
C GLU A 333 -6.95 -22.91 -13.09
N ASP A 334 -7.29 -22.76 -11.81
CA ASP A 334 -7.30 -21.47 -11.12
C ASP A 334 -5.88 -20.88 -11.02
N GLU A 335 -4.88 -21.70 -10.70
CA GLU A 335 -3.48 -21.28 -10.68
C GLU A 335 -2.99 -20.80 -12.06
N ILE A 336 -3.31 -21.52 -13.12
CA ILE A 336 -2.96 -21.13 -14.49
C ILE A 336 -3.65 -19.80 -14.85
N ALA A 337 -4.93 -19.66 -14.52
CA ALA A 337 -5.68 -18.44 -14.77
C ALA A 337 -5.06 -17.24 -14.02
N TRP A 338 -4.66 -17.42 -12.77
CA TRP A 338 -4.02 -16.37 -11.99
C TRP A 338 -2.62 -16.00 -12.47
N LYS A 339 -1.82 -16.94 -12.95
CA LYS A 339 -0.51 -16.65 -13.57
C LYS A 339 -0.68 -15.75 -14.80
N GLU A 340 -1.65 -16.06 -15.64
CA GLU A 340 -1.97 -15.23 -16.80
C GLU A 340 -2.56 -13.87 -16.41
N ASN A 341 -3.48 -13.85 -15.46
CA ASN A 341 -4.07 -12.63 -14.92
C ASN A 341 -2.99 -11.67 -14.37
N PHE A 342 -2.05 -12.21 -13.59
CA PHE A 342 -0.93 -11.45 -13.02
C PHE A 342 -0.01 -10.89 -14.11
N ARG A 343 0.28 -11.66 -15.16
CA ARG A 343 1.08 -11.23 -16.29
C ARG A 343 0.44 -10.05 -17.05
N LEU A 344 -0.86 -10.12 -17.31
CA LEU A 344 -1.60 -9.05 -17.99
C LEU A 344 -1.66 -7.78 -17.12
N TRP A 345 -1.90 -7.95 -15.83
CA TRP A 345 -1.90 -6.86 -14.88
C TRP A 345 -0.53 -6.17 -14.77
N MET A 346 0.56 -6.95 -14.66
CA MET A 346 1.92 -6.38 -14.69
C MET A 346 2.20 -5.60 -15.97
N ALA A 347 1.74 -6.08 -17.12
CA ALA A 347 1.89 -5.36 -18.39
C ALA A 347 1.18 -4.00 -18.35
N PHE A 348 -0.03 -3.93 -17.76
CA PHE A 348 -0.74 -2.68 -17.57
C PHE A 348 0.02 -1.72 -16.65
N LEU A 349 0.45 -2.17 -15.50
CA LEU A 349 1.15 -1.34 -14.51
C LEU A 349 2.47 -0.79 -15.06
N ASN A 350 3.23 -1.63 -15.76
CA ASN A 350 4.49 -1.22 -16.37
C ASN A 350 4.28 -0.14 -17.42
N GLU A 351 3.31 -0.32 -18.30
CA GLU A 351 3.00 0.66 -19.35
C GLU A 351 2.41 1.94 -18.74
N TYR A 352 1.52 1.84 -17.75
CA TYR A 352 0.96 2.96 -17.03
C TYR A 352 2.06 3.84 -16.41
N LYS A 353 3.02 3.22 -15.71
CA LYS A 353 4.19 3.89 -15.15
C LYS A 353 5.06 4.54 -16.23
N ASN A 354 5.36 3.82 -17.31
CA ASN A 354 6.23 4.32 -18.39
C ASN A 354 5.63 5.53 -19.12
N ARG A 355 4.30 5.63 -19.14
CA ARG A 355 3.56 6.77 -19.72
C ARG A 355 3.36 7.93 -18.74
N GLY A 356 3.92 7.86 -17.53
CA GLY A 356 3.84 8.90 -16.52
C GLY A 356 2.72 8.73 -15.49
N GLY A 357 2.02 7.60 -15.50
CA GLY A 357 1.05 7.23 -14.47
C GLY A 357 1.73 6.91 -13.14
N ARG A 358 1.05 7.19 -12.04
CA ARG A 358 1.58 6.95 -10.70
C ARG A 358 1.21 5.57 -10.20
N VAL A 359 2.24 4.72 -10.00
CA VAL A 359 2.12 3.42 -9.32
C VAL A 359 2.87 3.51 -8.00
N THR A 360 2.25 3.05 -6.92
CA THR A 360 2.84 3.06 -5.58
C THR A 360 3.18 1.65 -5.11
N ILE A 361 3.93 1.57 -4.01
CA ILE A 361 4.27 0.32 -3.34
C ILE A 361 3.37 0.20 -2.11
N GLY A 362 2.47 -0.78 -2.14
CA GLY A 362 1.66 -1.20 -1.02
C GLY A 362 1.76 -2.70 -0.84
N SER A 363 1.85 -3.18 0.39
CA SER A 363 2.06 -4.61 0.66
C SER A 363 0.76 -5.37 0.91
N ASP A 364 -0.22 -4.75 1.57
CA ASP A 364 -1.41 -5.41 2.12
C ASP A 364 -1.05 -6.62 2.99
N SER A 365 0.04 -6.47 3.76
CA SER A 365 0.62 -7.53 4.57
C SER A 365 -0.26 -7.92 5.75
N GLY A 366 -0.05 -9.13 6.27
CA GLY A 366 -0.84 -9.73 7.33
C GLY A 366 -1.99 -10.58 6.80
N PHE A 367 -2.10 -10.74 5.49
CA PHE A 367 -3.02 -11.66 4.80
C PHE A 367 -2.22 -12.63 3.93
N ILE A 368 -2.79 -13.80 3.68
CA ILE A 368 -2.40 -14.67 2.59
C ILE A 368 -0.92 -15.08 2.64
N TYR A 369 -0.43 -15.50 3.80
CA TYR A 369 0.98 -15.84 4.04
C TYR A 369 1.97 -14.71 3.71
N ASN A 370 1.49 -13.48 3.60
CA ASN A 370 2.35 -12.33 3.40
C ASN A 370 2.66 -11.66 4.75
N LEU A 371 3.94 -11.57 5.09
CA LEU A 371 4.39 -11.04 6.36
C LEU A 371 4.81 -9.58 6.24
N TYR A 372 4.61 -8.81 7.30
CA TYR A 372 4.90 -7.38 7.36
C TYR A 372 6.37 -7.08 7.07
N GLY A 373 6.64 -6.32 6.02
CA GLY A 373 7.98 -5.91 5.62
C GLY A 373 8.76 -6.88 4.73
N PHE A 374 8.20 -8.06 4.47
CA PHE A 374 8.85 -9.08 3.62
C PHE A 374 8.33 -9.09 2.19
#